data_ef7ea4e3be7ba28f7cb4c6463b147682
#
_entry.id   ef7ea4e3be7ba28f7cb4c6463b147682
#
_cell.length_a   1.000
_cell.length_b   1.000
_cell.length_c   1.000
_cell.angle_alpha   90.00
_cell.angle_beta   90.00
_cell.angle_gamma   90.00
#
_symmetry.space_group_name_H-M   'P 1'
#
loop_
_entity.id
_entity.type
_entity.pdbx_description
1 polymer ?
#
loop_
_entity_poly.entity_id
_entity_poly.type
_entity_poly.pdbx_seq_one_letter_code
_entity_poly.pdbx_strand_id
1 'polypeptide(L)'
;MKKTTQGGHTSHPILSALVAIIVVALIVCAYIVLGPGPTNFAGGRRVELSAYQAQDPTGVPAELKSASLVERGEYLTRAADCLVCHTAEGGAPFAGGRGFVLPFGTLYSTNITPDVESGIGGYTDANFLDAVHKGIGRHNTKLYPAMPYASYTYMSDADALAIKAYLFTLKPVHAPAPANSLVFPFNQRSLMSIWSLLFNPDRRYEPNVERSAEWNRGAYLAEAMEHCGECHTPRNLFFALNNRQKFSGSVQGGWRAYNITPDRSSGVGAWSDADLIHYLSIGHADGRGTASGPMGEAVDESLSHLKPSDISAMVVYLRSVARVATADLPEPKTNPAPSSPADGMAANADSHGKAVYEGACAGCHGWTGVSPVIAFATLTGTRAVNDPTANNVAQVIIRGAQRHTANGADDMPAFGDAYSDAEIASVANYVTARFGVTGSQLTVAHVAQLRAQD
;
A
#
# COMPACT_ATOMS: atom_id res chain seq x y z
N MET A 1 7.99 -1.66 77.86
CA MET A 1 8.66 -1.08 76.70
C MET A 1 8.79 -2.17 75.61
N LYS A 2 7.93 -2.15 74.58
CA LYS A 2 8.03 -3.06 73.46
C LYS A 2 8.78 -2.30 72.34
N LYS A 3 9.95 -2.82 71.93
CA LYS A 3 10.67 -2.34 70.79
C LYS A 3 10.03 -2.94 69.55
N THR A 4 9.41 -2.11 68.71
CA THR A 4 8.99 -2.44 67.30
C THR A 4 10.21 -2.35 66.42
N THR A 5 10.67 -3.48 65.97
CA THR A 5 11.66 -3.57 64.85
C THR A 5 10.95 -3.27 63.54
N GLN A 6 11.21 -2.11 62.94
CA GLN A 6 10.88 -1.81 61.57
C GLN A 6 11.87 -2.57 60.64
N GLY A 7 11.35 -3.58 59.95
CA GLY A 7 12.09 -4.24 58.89
C GLY A 7 12.17 -3.32 57.67
N GLY A 8 13.31 -2.73 57.44
CA GLY A 8 13.58 -1.96 56.21
C GLY A 8 13.63 -2.88 55.00
N HIS A 9 12.68 -2.74 54.07
CA HIS A 9 12.80 -3.32 52.75
C HIS A 9 13.92 -2.61 51.98
N THR A 10 15.09 -3.24 51.90
CA THR A 10 16.15 -2.79 50.99
C THR A 10 15.73 -3.13 49.58
N SER A 11 15.19 -2.16 48.89
CA SER A 11 14.97 -2.29 47.45
C SER A 11 16.33 -2.41 46.73
N HIS A 12 16.55 -3.51 46.05
CA HIS A 12 17.72 -3.71 45.21
C HIS A 12 17.43 -3.14 43.82
N PRO A 13 17.78 -1.89 43.50
CA PRO A 13 17.38 -1.24 42.25
C PRO A 13 17.92 -1.97 41.02
N ILE A 14 19.11 -2.59 41.13
CA ILE A 14 19.71 -3.38 40.06
C ILE A 14 18.91 -4.67 39.77
N LEU A 15 18.46 -5.35 40.86
CA LEU A 15 17.64 -6.57 40.69
C LEU A 15 16.28 -6.23 40.12
N SER A 16 15.67 -5.13 40.53
CA SER A 16 14.39 -4.66 39.97
C SER A 16 14.52 -4.29 38.49
N ALA A 17 15.62 -3.64 38.08
CA ALA A 17 15.90 -3.32 36.71
C ALA A 17 16.12 -4.58 35.84
N LEU A 18 16.85 -5.58 36.38
CA LEU A 18 17.05 -6.86 35.67
C LEU A 18 15.75 -7.63 35.52
N VAL A 19 14.90 -7.67 36.53
CA VAL A 19 13.58 -8.30 36.45
C VAL A 19 12.70 -7.59 35.42
N ALA A 20 12.69 -6.26 35.39
CA ALA A 20 11.95 -5.50 34.38
C ALA A 20 12.42 -5.80 32.97
N ILE A 21 13.73 -5.88 32.72
CA ILE A 21 14.30 -6.23 31.43
C ILE A 21 13.88 -7.65 31.01
N ILE A 22 13.95 -8.61 31.94
CA ILE A 22 13.53 -10.01 31.66
C ILE A 22 12.03 -10.07 31.33
N VAL A 23 11.19 -9.37 32.08
CA VAL A 23 9.74 -9.32 31.81
C VAL A 23 9.45 -8.70 30.46
N VAL A 24 10.09 -7.59 30.10
CA VAL A 24 9.95 -6.98 28.77
C VAL A 24 10.41 -7.96 27.67
N ALA A 25 11.56 -8.62 27.86
CA ALA A 25 12.04 -9.61 26.90
C ALA A 25 11.06 -10.78 26.74
N LEU A 26 10.46 -11.27 27.82
CA LEU A 26 9.45 -12.33 27.77
C LEU A 26 8.16 -11.88 27.08
N ILE A 27 7.72 -10.64 27.32
CA ILE A 27 6.55 -10.06 26.62
C ILE A 27 6.83 -9.95 25.12
N VAL A 28 8.01 -9.47 24.73
CA VAL A 28 8.43 -9.37 23.33
C VAL A 28 8.50 -10.75 22.68
N CYS A 29 9.12 -11.74 23.35
CA CYS A 29 9.15 -13.12 22.89
C CYS A 29 7.75 -13.72 22.74
N ALA A 30 6.87 -13.52 23.71
CA ALA A 30 5.48 -13.96 23.65
C ALA A 30 4.73 -13.31 22.48
N TYR A 31 4.92 -12.01 22.25
CA TYR A 31 4.34 -11.31 21.11
C TYR A 31 4.85 -11.86 19.77
N ILE A 32 6.16 -12.16 19.64
CA ILE A 32 6.74 -12.74 18.44
C ILE A 32 6.18 -14.15 18.18
N VAL A 33 6.08 -14.97 19.20
CA VAL A 33 5.63 -16.39 19.09
C VAL A 33 4.11 -16.49 18.89
N LEU A 34 3.34 -15.72 19.66
CA LEU A 34 1.88 -15.78 19.70
C LEU A 34 1.20 -14.71 18.85
N GLY A 35 1.94 -13.66 18.47
CA GLY A 35 1.50 -12.54 17.65
C GLY A 35 1.38 -12.92 16.16
N PRO A 36 1.01 -11.93 15.33
CA PRO A 36 1.05 -12.06 13.88
C PRO A 36 2.50 -12.34 13.44
N GLY A 37 2.73 -13.43 12.74
CA GLY A 37 4.08 -13.79 12.28
C GLY A 37 4.74 -12.66 11.45
N PRO A 38 6.07 -12.61 11.40
CA PRO A 38 6.80 -11.54 10.74
C PRO A 38 6.41 -11.41 9.27
N THR A 39 6.66 -12.36 8.45
CA THR A 39 6.20 -12.43 7.07
C THR A 39 5.40 -13.72 6.90
N ASN A 40 4.18 -13.64 6.46
CA ASN A 40 3.29 -14.78 6.34
C ASN A 40 2.40 -14.65 5.13
N PHE A 41 2.59 -15.52 4.14
CA PHE A 41 1.70 -15.61 3.00
C PHE A 41 0.30 -16.03 3.43
N ALA A 42 -0.72 -15.42 2.87
CA ALA A 42 -2.10 -15.85 3.06
C ALA A 42 -2.32 -17.18 2.33
N GLY A 43 -2.11 -18.28 3.02
CA GLY A 43 -2.22 -19.64 2.46
C GLY A 43 -0.96 -20.17 1.76
N GLY A 44 0.13 -19.40 1.76
CA GLY A 44 1.43 -19.83 1.26
C GLY A 44 2.28 -20.51 2.34
N ARG A 45 3.34 -21.18 1.93
CA ARG A 45 4.30 -21.84 2.82
C ARG A 45 5.54 -20.96 3.01
N ARG A 46 6.08 -20.93 4.22
CA ARG A 46 7.38 -20.32 4.50
C ARG A 46 8.51 -21.22 4.04
N VAL A 47 9.54 -20.63 3.45
CA VAL A 47 10.72 -21.34 2.96
C VAL A 47 11.96 -20.78 3.64
N GLU A 48 12.77 -21.67 4.16
CA GLU A 48 14.10 -21.31 4.64
C GLU A 48 15.03 -21.11 3.45
N LEU A 49 15.82 -20.04 3.45
CA LEU A 49 16.73 -19.71 2.35
C LEU A 49 17.68 -20.86 2.02
N SER A 50 18.18 -21.56 3.04
CA SER A 50 19.06 -22.73 2.87
C SER A 50 18.45 -23.92 2.11
N ALA A 51 17.10 -24.02 2.14
CA ALA A 51 16.35 -25.05 1.44
C ALA A 51 15.88 -24.61 0.04
N TYR A 52 16.02 -23.32 -0.28
CA TYR A 52 15.58 -22.76 -1.55
C TYR A 52 16.61 -23.06 -2.65
N GLN A 53 16.20 -23.77 -3.68
CA GLN A 53 17.04 -24.12 -4.83
C GLN A 53 16.43 -23.71 -6.17
N ALA A 54 15.17 -23.33 -6.22
CA ALA A 54 14.49 -22.95 -7.44
C ALA A 54 14.92 -21.55 -7.91
N GLN A 55 15.26 -21.41 -9.18
CA GLN A 55 15.57 -20.12 -9.79
C GLN A 55 14.29 -19.33 -10.14
N ASP A 56 13.21 -20.06 -10.42
CA ASP A 56 11.90 -19.50 -10.73
C ASP A 56 10.81 -20.34 -10.06
N PRO A 57 10.39 -19.97 -8.84
CA PRO A 57 9.52 -20.81 -8.03
C PRO A 57 8.09 -20.93 -8.56
N THR A 58 7.67 -20.03 -9.46
CA THR A 58 6.29 -19.99 -9.97
C THR A 58 6.18 -20.08 -11.49
N GLY A 59 7.29 -20.26 -12.16
CA GLY A 59 7.37 -20.18 -13.62
C GLY A 59 7.24 -18.72 -14.11
N VAL A 60 7.32 -18.53 -15.42
CA VAL A 60 7.09 -17.25 -16.07
C VAL A 60 5.83 -17.31 -16.93
N PRO A 61 5.15 -16.18 -17.17
CA PRO A 61 4.07 -16.13 -18.15
C PRO A 61 4.56 -16.64 -19.52
N ALA A 62 3.66 -17.28 -20.26
CA ALA A 62 4.00 -17.87 -21.56
C ALA A 62 4.66 -16.86 -22.52
N GLU A 63 4.23 -15.62 -22.44
CA GLU A 63 4.71 -14.48 -23.22
C GLU A 63 6.17 -14.12 -22.91
N LEU A 64 6.67 -14.46 -21.75
CA LEU A 64 8.05 -14.18 -21.31
C LEU A 64 8.97 -15.40 -21.36
N LYS A 65 8.49 -16.53 -21.86
CA LYS A 65 9.28 -17.78 -21.88
C LYS A 65 10.60 -17.66 -22.64
N SER A 66 10.62 -16.84 -23.71
CA SER A 66 11.79 -16.59 -24.54
C SER A 66 12.41 -15.21 -24.34
N ALA A 67 11.94 -14.44 -23.36
CA ALA A 67 12.46 -13.12 -23.07
C ALA A 67 13.92 -13.19 -22.60
N SER A 68 14.73 -12.23 -23.02
CA SER A 68 16.09 -12.04 -22.52
C SER A 68 16.08 -11.67 -21.04
N LEU A 69 17.22 -11.78 -20.38
CA LEU A 69 17.36 -11.38 -18.96
C LEU A 69 16.94 -9.92 -18.72
N VAL A 70 17.27 -9.01 -19.67
CA VAL A 70 16.92 -7.59 -19.57
C VAL A 70 15.42 -7.36 -19.76
N GLU A 71 14.79 -7.97 -20.77
CA GLU A 71 13.35 -7.88 -21.01
C GLU A 71 12.56 -8.47 -19.84
N ARG A 72 13.00 -9.60 -19.29
CA ARG A 72 12.44 -10.16 -18.06
C ARG A 72 12.61 -9.18 -16.91
N GLY A 73 13.79 -8.58 -16.77
CA GLY A 73 14.09 -7.58 -15.73
C GLY A 73 13.22 -6.33 -15.84
N GLU A 74 12.97 -5.84 -17.05
CA GLU A 74 12.05 -4.72 -17.29
C GLU A 74 10.64 -5.05 -16.79
N TYR A 75 10.10 -6.19 -17.20
CA TYR A 75 8.80 -6.65 -16.77
C TYR A 75 8.71 -6.79 -15.23
N LEU A 76 9.71 -7.41 -14.61
CA LEU A 76 9.75 -7.61 -13.16
C LEU A 76 9.96 -6.30 -12.40
N THR A 77 10.67 -5.32 -12.98
CA THR A 77 10.82 -3.98 -12.39
C THR A 77 9.47 -3.25 -12.35
N ARG A 78 8.63 -3.44 -13.38
CA ARG A 78 7.24 -2.97 -13.38
C ARG A 78 6.42 -3.71 -12.32
N ALA A 79 6.46 -5.04 -12.34
CA ALA A 79 5.73 -5.88 -11.37
C ALA A 79 6.15 -5.67 -9.91
N ALA A 80 7.34 -5.14 -9.66
CA ALA A 80 7.82 -4.79 -8.32
C ALA A 80 7.62 -3.30 -7.97
N ASP A 81 6.89 -2.56 -8.80
CA ASP A 81 6.51 -1.17 -8.59
C ASP A 81 7.68 -0.23 -8.21
N CYS A 82 8.89 -0.52 -8.74
CA CYS A 82 10.10 0.21 -8.37
C CYS A 82 10.02 1.69 -8.76
N LEU A 83 9.41 1.99 -9.90
CA LEU A 83 9.34 3.33 -10.49
C LEU A 83 8.62 4.32 -9.57
N VAL A 84 7.44 3.92 -9.06
CA VAL A 84 6.60 4.77 -8.21
C VAL A 84 7.36 5.28 -7.00
N CYS A 85 8.06 4.40 -6.29
CA CYS A 85 8.80 4.80 -5.10
C CYS A 85 10.11 5.52 -5.42
N HIS A 86 10.78 5.14 -6.52
CA HIS A 86 12.13 5.65 -6.83
C HIS A 86 12.12 6.79 -7.87
N THR A 87 10.99 7.50 -8.02
CA THR A 87 10.90 8.70 -8.86
C THR A 87 10.20 9.81 -8.07
N ALA A 88 10.88 10.94 -7.88
CA ALA A 88 10.27 12.13 -7.32
C ALA A 88 9.33 12.77 -8.34
N GLU A 89 8.32 13.51 -7.88
CA GLU A 89 7.44 14.28 -8.76
C GLU A 89 8.26 15.24 -9.65
N GLY A 90 8.05 15.14 -10.96
CA GLY A 90 8.84 15.90 -11.94
C GLY A 90 10.32 15.50 -12.03
N GLY A 91 10.75 14.47 -11.30
CA GLY A 91 12.13 13.96 -11.29
C GLY A 91 12.41 12.99 -12.44
N ALA A 92 13.70 12.66 -12.61
CA ALA A 92 14.10 11.64 -13.56
C ALA A 92 13.68 10.23 -13.05
N PRO A 93 13.19 9.34 -13.94
CA PRO A 93 12.81 8.00 -13.57
C PRO A 93 13.92 7.25 -12.84
N PHE A 94 13.58 6.57 -11.75
CA PHE A 94 14.48 5.79 -10.89
C PHE A 94 15.59 6.59 -10.19
N ALA A 95 15.59 7.91 -10.29
CA ALA A 95 16.61 8.76 -9.66
C ALA A 95 16.36 9.01 -8.16
N GLY A 96 15.30 8.49 -7.59
CA GLY A 96 14.94 8.65 -6.19
C GLY A 96 14.43 10.03 -5.82
N GLY A 97 14.52 10.40 -4.55
CA GLY A 97 14.14 11.72 -4.04
C GLY A 97 12.66 11.86 -3.66
N ARG A 98 11.82 10.84 -3.87
CA ARG A 98 10.42 10.85 -3.41
C ARG A 98 10.37 10.82 -1.88
N GLY A 99 9.65 11.78 -1.30
CA GLY A 99 9.42 11.87 0.13
C GLY A 99 8.24 11.00 0.58
N PHE A 100 8.39 10.34 1.73
CA PHE A 100 7.34 9.58 2.41
C PHE A 100 7.13 10.20 3.78
N VAL A 101 6.03 10.91 3.95
CA VAL A 101 5.67 11.56 5.21
C VAL A 101 5.12 10.52 6.18
N LEU A 102 5.76 10.39 7.32
CA LEU A 102 5.42 9.44 8.39
C LEU A 102 5.11 10.22 9.68
N PRO A 103 4.40 9.64 10.65
CA PRO A 103 4.11 10.32 11.91
C PRO A 103 5.34 10.79 12.71
N PHE A 104 6.53 10.31 12.36
CA PHE A 104 7.80 10.59 13.03
C PHE A 104 8.84 11.25 12.11
N GLY A 105 8.42 11.82 10.97
CA GLY A 105 9.26 12.56 10.02
C GLY A 105 9.21 12.03 8.61
N THR A 106 10.06 12.53 7.73
CA THR A 106 10.07 12.16 6.31
C THR A 106 11.26 11.28 5.96
N LEU A 107 10.97 10.20 5.23
CA LEU A 107 11.94 9.36 4.54
C LEU A 107 11.99 9.73 3.06
N TYR A 108 13.18 9.62 2.46
CA TYR A 108 13.34 9.82 1.02
C TYR A 108 13.86 8.56 0.34
N SER A 109 13.30 8.24 -0.82
CA SER A 109 13.77 7.14 -1.66
C SER A 109 15.15 7.43 -2.22
N THR A 110 15.93 6.37 -2.41
CA THR A 110 17.28 6.47 -2.97
C THR A 110 17.27 6.37 -4.49
N ASN A 111 18.29 6.89 -5.13
CA ASN A 111 18.58 6.69 -6.54
C ASN A 111 18.92 5.21 -6.81
N ILE A 112 18.21 4.57 -7.75
CA ILE A 112 18.48 3.20 -8.20
C ILE A 112 18.92 3.13 -9.67
N THR A 113 19.28 4.27 -10.28
CA THR A 113 19.97 4.28 -11.58
C THR A 113 21.40 3.75 -11.42
N PRO A 114 22.09 3.34 -12.51
CA PRO A 114 23.45 2.83 -12.44
C PRO A 114 24.51 3.93 -12.27
N ASP A 115 24.18 5.04 -11.60
CA ASP A 115 25.15 6.05 -11.17
C ASP A 115 26.02 5.49 -10.05
N VAL A 116 27.35 5.65 -10.19
CA VAL A 116 28.32 5.04 -9.26
C VAL A 116 28.35 5.77 -7.92
N GLU A 117 28.11 7.08 -7.91
CA GLU A 117 28.22 7.92 -6.71
C GLU A 117 26.92 7.96 -5.90
N SER A 118 25.80 8.22 -6.53
CA SER A 118 24.51 8.42 -5.85
C SER A 118 23.53 7.26 -6.02
N GLY A 119 23.75 6.38 -7.02
CA GLY A 119 22.88 5.27 -7.37
C GLY A 119 23.45 3.89 -7.00
N ILE A 120 23.03 2.86 -7.74
CA ILE A 120 23.43 1.47 -7.51
C ILE A 120 24.56 0.98 -8.44
N GLY A 121 25.20 1.87 -9.23
CA GLY A 121 26.22 1.50 -10.21
C GLY A 121 27.44 0.74 -9.64
N GLY A 122 27.73 0.92 -8.36
CA GLY A 122 28.77 0.17 -7.66
C GLY A 122 28.31 -1.12 -6.98
N TYR A 123 27.05 -1.55 -7.14
CA TYR A 123 26.53 -2.76 -6.48
C TYR A 123 26.95 -4.03 -7.21
N THR A 124 27.53 -4.98 -6.48
CA THR A 124 27.66 -6.37 -6.93
C THR A 124 26.28 -7.05 -6.90
N ASP A 125 26.17 -8.27 -7.45
CA ASP A 125 24.93 -9.06 -7.34
C ASP A 125 24.57 -9.32 -5.87
N ALA A 126 25.55 -9.67 -5.04
CA ALA A 126 25.33 -9.88 -3.62
C ALA A 126 24.84 -8.62 -2.91
N ASN A 127 25.39 -7.44 -3.21
CA ASN A 127 24.91 -6.18 -2.63
C ASN A 127 23.47 -5.86 -3.03
N PHE A 128 23.09 -6.15 -4.27
CA PHE A 128 21.72 -5.94 -4.74
C PHE A 128 20.73 -6.89 -4.05
N LEU A 129 21.09 -8.18 -3.96
CA LEU A 129 20.30 -9.17 -3.23
C LEU A 129 20.15 -8.80 -1.74
N ASP A 130 21.23 -8.38 -1.09
CA ASP A 130 21.19 -7.94 0.31
C ASP A 130 20.28 -6.71 0.50
N ALA A 131 20.27 -5.78 -0.46
CA ALA A 131 19.39 -4.60 -0.41
C ALA A 131 17.91 -4.99 -0.55
N VAL A 132 17.59 -5.81 -1.54
CA VAL A 132 16.22 -6.21 -1.86
C VAL A 132 15.65 -7.18 -0.82
N HIS A 133 16.44 -8.16 -0.38
CA HIS A 133 15.95 -9.24 0.50
C HIS A 133 16.13 -8.97 1.99
N LYS A 134 17.17 -8.20 2.37
CA LYS A 134 17.56 -8.02 3.78
C LYS A 134 17.52 -6.57 4.24
N GLY A 135 17.23 -5.63 3.33
CA GLY A 135 17.28 -4.20 3.68
C GLY A 135 18.68 -3.73 4.07
N ILE A 136 19.72 -4.24 3.39
CA ILE A 136 21.11 -3.84 3.62
C ILE A 136 21.62 -3.11 2.38
N GLY A 137 21.67 -1.79 2.44
CA GLY A 137 22.14 -0.94 1.36
C GLY A 137 23.66 -0.72 1.37
N ARG A 138 24.09 0.26 0.58
CA ARG A 138 25.50 0.64 0.43
C ARG A 138 26.18 0.84 1.80
N HIS A 139 27.44 0.43 1.90
CA HIS A 139 28.26 0.52 3.12
C HIS A 139 27.62 -0.16 4.35
N ASN A 140 26.89 -1.26 4.12
CA ASN A 140 26.16 -1.98 5.18
C ASN A 140 25.12 -1.11 5.92
N THR A 141 24.61 -0.07 5.25
CA THR A 141 23.57 0.81 5.81
C THR A 141 22.26 0.05 5.92
N LYS A 142 21.62 0.06 7.10
CA LYS A 142 20.31 -0.56 7.28
C LYS A 142 19.24 0.32 6.66
N LEU A 143 18.42 -0.25 5.77
CA LEU A 143 17.30 0.44 5.14
C LEU A 143 16.10 0.46 6.10
N TYR A 144 15.29 1.50 5.96
CA TYR A 144 13.99 1.53 6.63
C TYR A 144 13.00 0.64 5.86
N PRO A 145 12.04 0.00 6.55
CA PRO A 145 11.05 -0.89 5.92
C PRO A 145 9.98 -0.15 5.09
N ALA A 146 10.17 1.14 4.81
CA ALA A 146 9.49 1.82 3.71
C ALA A 146 9.96 1.28 2.33
N MET A 147 11.21 0.81 2.23
CA MET A 147 11.62 -0.16 1.21
C MET A 147 11.03 -1.52 1.60
N PRO A 148 10.11 -2.13 0.84
CA PRO A 148 9.34 -3.28 1.29
C PRO A 148 10.12 -4.60 1.23
N TYR A 149 11.36 -4.60 1.76
CA TYR A 149 12.21 -5.79 1.76
C TYR A 149 11.63 -6.96 2.56
N ALA A 150 10.70 -6.70 3.49
CA ALA A 150 9.97 -7.75 4.19
C ALA A 150 8.99 -8.51 3.27
N SER A 151 8.57 -7.91 2.17
CA SER A 151 7.82 -8.55 1.08
C SER A 151 8.77 -9.04 0.00
N TYR A 152 9.72 -8.24 -0.45
CA TYR A 152 10.70 -8.65 -1.46
C TYR A 152 11.62 -9.77 -1.02
N THR A 153 11.74 -10.06 0.28
CA THR A 153 12.46 -11.24 0.76
C THR A 153 11.96 -12.55 0.14
N TYR A 154 10.71 -12.56 -0.35
CA TYR A 154 10.13 -13.72 -1.05
C TYR A 154 10.43 -13.76 -2.55
N MET A 155 10.96 -12.70 -3.13
CA MET A 155 11.38 -12.69 -4.53
C MET A 155 12.51 -13.68 -4.75
N SER A 156 12.53 -14.38 -5.90
CA SER A 156 13.64 -15.26 -6.25
C SER A 156 14.92 -14.46 -6.51
N ASP A 157 16.08 -15.04 -6.24
CA ASP A 157 17.36 -14.42 -6.56
C ASP A 157 17.49 -14.15 -8.07
N ALA A 158 16.97 -15.07 -8.90
CA ALA A 158 16.97 -14.93 -10.35
C ALA A 158 16.13 -13.73 -10.82
N ASP A 159 14.97 -13.50 -10.22
CA ASP A 159 14.11 -12.36 -10.56
C ASP A 159 14.72 -11.04 -10.07
N ALA A 160 15.28 -11.02 -8.85
CA ALA A 160 15.99 -9.86 -8.34
C ALA A 160 17.19 -9.48 -9.23
N LEU A 161 17.97 -10.47 -9.69
CA LEU A 161 19.10 -10.22 -10.59
C LEU A 161 18.68 -9.82 -12.00
N ALA A 162 17.53 -10.29 -12.48
CA ALA A 162 16.94 -9.79 -13.72
C ALA A 162 16.55 -8.31 -13.60
N ILE A 163 15.91 -7.91 -12.50
CA ILE A 163 15.62 -6.49 -12.19
C ILE A 163 16.92 -5.68 -12.21
N LYS A 164 17.96 -6.13 -11.52
CA LYS A 164 19.27 -5.48 -11.55
C LYS A 164 19.80 -5.32 -12.97
N ALA A 165 19.74 -6.40 -13.79
CA ALA A 165 20.22 -6.36 -15.16
C ALA A 165 19.52 -5.29 -15.99
N TYR A 166 18.22 -5.13 -15.85
CA TYR A 166 17.46 -4.05 -16.50
C TYR A 166 17.87 -2.67 -15.97
N LEU A 167 17.91 -2.47 -14.64
CA LEU A 167 18.29 -1.18 -14.05
C LEU A 167 19.67 -0.72 -14.49
N PHE A 168 20.59 -1.66 -14.74
CA PHE A 168 21.93 -1.36 -15.24
C PHE A 168 21.98 -0.99 -16.74
N THR A 169 20.88 -1.13 -17.49
CA THR A 169 20.76 -0.60 -18.85
C THR A 169 20.29 0.85 -18.88
N LEU A 170 19.77 1.37 -17.76
CA LEU A 170 19.28 2.73 -17.69
C LEU A 170 20.41 3.76 -17.77
N LYS A 171 20.06 4.99 -18.19
CA LYS A 171 21.00 6.10 -18.16
C LYS A 171 21.35 6.45 -16.71
N PRO A 172 22.65 6.50 -16.34
CA PRO A 172 23.06 7.00 -15.03
C PRO A 172 22.58 8.45 -14.79
N VAL A 173 22.00 8.72 -13.64
CA VAL A 173 21.56 10.04 -13.22
C VAL A 173 22.21 10.34 -11.88
N HIS A 174 23.03 11.40 -11.79
CA HIS A 174 23.60 11.83 -10.53
C HIS A 174 22.55 12.58 -9.71
N ALA A 175 21.93 11.92 -8.74
CA ALA A 175 20.87 12.45 -7.89
C ALA A 175 21.02 11.92 -6.46
N PRO A 176 21.80 12.58 -5.61
CA PRO A 176 21.89 12.25 -4.19
C PRO A 176 20.51 12.46 -3.52
N ALA A 177 20.02 11.43 -2.82
CA ALA A 177 18.76 11.54 -2.11
C ALA A 177 18.85 12.58 -0.98
N PRO A 178 17.78 13.36 -0.71
CA PRO A 178 17.72 14.23 0.45
C PRO A 178 17.94 13.46 1.76
N ALA A 179 18.43 14.15 2.79
CA ALA A 179 18.61 13.55 4.10
C ALA A 179 17.22 13.29 4.75
N ASN A 180 17.05 12.12 5.36
CA ASN A 180 15.84 11.82 6.11
C ASN A 180 15.70 12.75 7.33
N SER A 181 14.49 13.22 7.60
CA SER A 181 14.17 14.14 8.72
C SER A 181 13.38 13.42 9.84
N LEU A 182 13.92 12.32 10.34
CA LEU A 182 13.26 11.51 11.37
C LEU A 182 13.60 12.00 12.78
N VAL A 183 12.60 12.00 13.69
CA VAL A 183 12.82 12.30 15.11
C VAL A 183 13.37 11.09 15.86
N PHE A 184 14.05 11.33 17.01
CA PHE A 184 14.49 10.27 17.91
C PHE A 184 13.27 9.51 18.50
N PRO A 185 13.33 8.16 18.58
CA PRO A 185 14.44 7.25 18.29
C PRO A 185 14.46 6.73 16.84
N PHE A 186 13.52 7.13 15.96
CA PHE A 186 13.35 6.61 14.63
C PHE A 186 14.50 6.97 13.66
N ASN A 187 15.30 7.97 14.00
CA ASN A 187 16.53 8.32 13.28
C ASN A 187 17.73 7.36 13.58
N GLN A 188 17.55 6.39 14.49
CA GLN A 188 18.59 5.43 14.83
C GLN A 188 18.53 4.20 13.92
N ARG A 189 19.26 4.23 12.79
CA ARG A 189 19.24 3.14 11.79
C ARG A 189 19.65 1.78 12.34
N SER A 190 20.47 1.73 13.41
CA SER A 190 20.84 0.48 14.09
C SER A 190 19.65 -0.31 14.61
N LEU A 191 18.56 0.37 14.98
CA LEU A 191 17.32 -0.29 15.40
C LEU A 191 16.68 -1.12 14.28
N MET A 192 16.95 -0.78 13.02
CA MET A 192 16.46 -1.55 11.87
C MET A 192 17.07 -2.96 11.80
N SER A 193 18.25 -3.19 12.41
CA SER A 193 18.78 -4.54 12.52
C SER A 193 17.93 -5.43 13.42
N ILE A 194 17.42 -4.87 14.52
CA ILE A 194 16.52 -5.59 15.44
C ILE A 194 15.17 -5.79 14.75
N TRP A 195 14.64 -4.74 14.13
CA TRP A 195 13.38 -4.81 13.39
C TRP A 195 13.45 -5.89 12.30
N SER A 196 14.51 -5.89 11.49
CA SER A 196 14.70 -6.88 10.43
C SER A 196 14.83 -8.30 10.98
N LEU A 197 15.54 -8.50 12.10
CA LEU A 197 15.62 -9.81 12.76
C LEU A 197 14.24 -10.34 13.18
N LEU A 198 13.34 -9.44 13.62
CA LEU A 198 12.01 -9.83 14.10
C LEU A 198 11.00 -10.01 12.97
N PHE A 199 11.09 -9.20 11.90
CA PHE A 199 10.04 -9.07 10.90
C PHE A 199 10.48 -9.36 9.47
N ASN A 200 11.76 -9.63 9.22
CA ASN A 200 12.28 -10.08 7.93
C ASN A 200 13.18 -11.33 8.11
N PRO A 201 12.61 -12.54 8.07
CA PRO A 201 13.35 -13.77 8.35
C PRO A 201 14.25 -14.23 7.18
N ASP A 202 14.44 -13.45 6.13
CA ASP A 202 15.23 -13.78 4.94
C ASP A 202 14.85 -15.13 4.33
N ARG A 203 13.67 -15.19 3.71
CA ARG A 203 13.10 -16.39 3.11
C ARG A 203 12.73 -16.12 1.66
N ARG A 204 12.73 -17.19 0.84
CA ARG A 204 12.24 -17.14 -0.54
C ARG A 204 10.90 -17.85 -0.65
N TYR A 205 10.11 -17.46 -1.65
CA TYR A 205 8.86 -18.13 -1.97
C TYR A 205 9.13 -19.53 -2.50
N GLU A 206 8.41 -20.51 -1.99
CA GLU A 206 8.37 -21.86 -2.52
C GLU A 206 6.93 -22.19 -2.92
N PRO A 207 6.70 -22.71 -4.15
CA PRO A 207 5.37 -23.06 -4.60
C PRO A 207 4.68 -24.05 -3.67
N ASN A 208 3.41 -23.79 -3.37
CA ASN A 208 2.57 -24.75 -2.67
C ASN A 208 2.13 -25.83 -3.65
N VAL A 209 2.62 -27.06 -3.43
CA VAL A 209 2.35 -28.22 -4.31
C VAL A 209 0.89 -28.66 -4.33
N GLU A 210 0.10 -28.25 -3.33
CA GLU A 210 -1.34 -28.55 -3.24
C GLU A 210 -2.19 -27.55 -4.03
N ARG A 211 -1.58 -26.52 -4.60
CA ARG A 211 -2.23 -25.44 -5.36
C ARG A 211 -1.83 -25.49 -6.84
N SER A 212 -2.66 -24.89 -7.67
CA SER A 212 -2.36 -24.76 -9.10
C SER A 212 -1.14 -23.86 -9.35
N ALA A 213 -0.52 -24.01 -10.52
CA ALA A 213 0.55 -23.13 -10.95
C ALA A 213 0.09 -21.65 -11.03
N GLU A 214 -1.14 -21.41 -11.51
CA GLU A 214 -1.76 -20.11 -11.56
C GLU A 214 -1.91 -19.49 -10.15
N TRP A 215 -2.40 -20.27 -9.19
CA TRP A 215 -2.50 -19.81 -7.79
C TRP A 215 -1.13 -19.44 -7.22
N ASN A 216 -0.11 -20.29 -7.43
CA ASN A 216 1.25 -20.01 -6.95
C ASN A 216 1.85 -18.76 -7.62
N ARG A 217 1.58 -18.57 -8.91
CA ARG A 217 1.99 -17.34 -9.61
C ARG A 217 1.31 -16.12 -9.01
N GLY A 218 0.00 -16.17 -8.79
CA GLY A 218 -0.75 -15.08 -8.15
C GLY A 218 -0.28 -14.77 -6.75
N ALA A 219 0.02 -15.78 -5.93
CA ALA A 219 0.58 -15.62 -4.60
C ALA A 219 1.95 -14.92 -4.64
N TYR A 220 2.83 -15.35 -5.54
CA TYR A 220 4.14 -14.75 -5.74
C TYR A 220 4.05 -13.28 -6.17
N LEU A 221 3.17 -12.98 -7.12
CA LEU A 221 2.95 -11.60 -7.56
C LEU A 221 2.38 -10.73 -6.43
N ALA A 222 1.26 -11.12 -5.82
CA ALA A 222 0.57 -10.31 -4.83
C ALA A 222 1.36 -10.10 -3.52
N GLU A 223 2.20 -11.08 -3.13
CA GLU A 223 2.92 -11.06 -1.85
C GLU A 223 4.35 -10.55 -1.98
N ALA A 224 5.07 -10.98 -3.03
CA ALA A 224 6.48 -10.68 -3.20
C ALA A 224 6.72 -9.49 -4.15
N MET A 225 6.05 -9.45 -5.30
CA MET A 225 6.34 -8.46 -6.33
C MET A 225 5.53 -7.18 -6.11
N GLU A 226 4.24 -7.23 -6.30
CA GLU A 226 3.30 -6.12 -6.11
C GLU A 226 3.10 -5.74 -4.64
N HIS A 227 3.56 -6.59 -3.72
CA HIS A 227 3.51 -6.38 -2.27
C HIS A 227 2.20 -5.73 -1.76
N CYS A 228 1.05 -6.17 -2.29
CA CYS A 228 -0.27 -5.63 -2.00
C CYS A 228 -0.54 -5.46 -0.49
N GLY A 229 0.05 -6.37 0.32
CA GLY A 229 -0.03 -6.33 1.78
C GLY A 229 0.55 -5.07 2.40
N GLU A 230 1.50 -4.40 1.77
CA GLU A 230 2.14 -3.21 2.32
C GLU A 230 1.15 -2.04 2.48
N CYS A 231 0.20 -1.91 1.56
CA CYS A 231 -0.89 -0.93 1.64
C CYS A 231 -2.16 -1.52 2.24
N HIS A 232 -2.52 -2.77 1.91
CA HIS A 232 -3.81 -3.37 2.25
C HIS A 232 -3.82 -4.18 3.56
N THR A 233 -2.76 -4.12 4.37
CA THR A 233 -2.69 -4.80 5.68
C THR A 233 -2.39 -3.79 6.78
N PRO A 234 -3.13 -3.80 7.92
CA PRO A 234 -2.84 -2.90 9.03
C PRO A 234 -1.43 -3.15 9.60
N ARG A 235 -0.84 -2.12 10.19
CA ARG A 235 0.45 -2.23 10.88
C ARG A 235 0.25 -2.58 12.36
N ASN A 236 1.20 -3.34 12.90
CA ASN A 236 1.31 -3.58 14.32
C ASN A 236 2.05 -2.44 15.05
N LEU A 237 2.25 -2.54 16.36
CA LEU A 237 2.93 -1.53 17.17
C LEU A 237 4.39 -1.27 16.75
N PHE A 238 5.02 -2.16 16.00
CA PHE A 238 6.38 -2.01 15.46
C PHE A 238 6.39 -1.59 14.00
N PHE A 239 5.26 -1.12 13.48
CA PHE A 239 5.06 -0.74 12.08
C PHE A 239 5.29 -1.88 11.07
N ALA A 240 5.35 -3.14 11.52
CA ALA A 240 5.33 -4.32 10.66
C ALA A 240 3.89 -4.74 10.32
N LEU A 241 3.71 -5.54 9.27
CA LEU A 241 2.39 -6.02 8.86
C LEU A 241 1.72 -6.86 9.95
N ASN A 242 0.47 -6.57 10.27
CA ASN A 242 -0.37 -7.41 11.11
C ASN A 242 -1.00 -8.53 10.28
N ASN A 243 -0.27 -9.63 10.10
CA ASN A 243 -0.68 -10.73 9.24
C ASN A 243 -1.93 -11.51 9.71
N ARG A 244 -2.44 -11.25 10.93
CA ARG A 244 -3.77 -11.75 11.35
C ARG A 244 -4.91 -11.05 10.62
N GLN A 245 -4.67 -9.81 10.18
CA GLN A 245 -5.61 -8.98 9.44
C GLN A 245 -5.09 -8.71 8.03
N LYS A 246 -4.39 -9.68 7.45
CA LYS A 246 -3.80 -9.54 6.13
C LYS A 246 -4.86 -9.19 5.10
N PHE A 247 -4.56 -8.18 4.29
CA PHE A 247 -5.43 -7.66 3.23
C PHE A 247 -6.76 -7.04 3.70
N SER A 248 -6.97 -6.83 5.00
CA SER A 248 -8.22 -6.23 5.50
C SER A 248 -8.31 -4.71 5.35
N GLY A 249 -7.30 -4.09 4.73
CA GLY A 249 -7.21 -2.65 4.55
C GLY A 249 -6.39 -1.95 5.62
N SER A 250 -5.91 -0.75 5.32
CA SER A 250 -5.23 0.15 6.26
C SER A 250 -5.35 1.61 5.83
N VAL A 251 -4.82 2.53 6.63
CA VAL A 251 -4.72 3.96 6.26
C VAL A 251 -3.24 4.34 6.25
N GLN A 252 -2.79 4.93 5.15
CA GLN A 252 -1.42 5.38 4.98
C GLN A 252 -1.40 6.71 4.23
N GLY A 253 -0.64 7.70 4.70
CA GLY A 253 -0.57 9.01 4.07
C GLY A 253 -1.94 9.67 3.84
N GLY A 254 -2.90 9.47 4.74
CA GLY A 254 -4.27 9.96 4.60
C GLY A 254 -5.16 9.19 3.62
N TRP A 255 -4.61 8.25 2.87
CA TRP A 255 -5.38 7.39 1.98
C TRP A 255 -5.79 6.09 2.67
N ARG A 256 -7.02 5.68 2.48
CA ARG A 256 -7.53 4.39 2.93
C ARG A 256 -7.39 3.36 1.81
N ALA A 257 -6.44 2.42 1.96
CA ALA A 257 -6.38 1.21 1.18
C ALA A 257 -7.44 0.25 1.71
N TYR A 258 -8.43 -0.08 0.87
CA TYR A 258 -9.58 -0.88 1.28
C TYR A 258 -9.26 -2.36 1.42
N ASN A 259 -10.15 -3.07 2.09
CA ASN A 259 -10.12 -4.52 2.24
C ASN A 259 -10.21 -5.22 0.88
N ILE A 260 -9.19 -6.03 0.56
CA ILE A 260 -9.13 -6.83 -0.67
C ILE A 260 -9.30 -8.34 -0.41
N THR A 261 -9.74 -8.72 0.81
CA THR A 261 -10.15 -10.11 1.08
C THR A 261 -11.49 -10.44 0.42
N PRO A 262 -11.83 -11.73 0.22
CA PRO A 262 -13.13 -12.12 -0.35
C PRO A 262 -14.30 -11.96 0.64
N ASP A 263 -14.25 -10.96 1.51
CA ASP A 263 -15.40 -10.54 2.31
C ASP A 263 -16.43 -9.82 1.43
N ARG A 264 -17.70 -10.23 1.53
CA ARG A 264 -18.74 -9.72 0.62
C ARG A 264 -19.13 -8.27 0.89
N SER A 265 -19.16 -7.89 2.15
CA SER A 265 -19.64 -6.56 2.56
C SER A 265 -18.52 -5.51 2.50
N SER A 266 -17.39 -5.80 3.13
CA SER A 266 -16.29 -4.83 3.31
C SER A 266 -15.12 -5.02 2.34
N GLY A 267 -15.01 -6.20 1.72
CA GLY A 267 -13.94 -6.56 0.80
C GLY A 267 -14.40 -6.63 -0.67
N VAL A 268 -13.69 -7.47 -1.44
CA VAL A 268 -13.95 -7.67 -2.88
C VAL A 268 -14.80 -8.92 -3.18
N GLY A 269 -15.39 -9.55 -2.15
CA GLY A 269 -16.12 -10.81 -2.31
C GLY A 269 -17.42 -10.71 -3.12
N ALA A 270 -17.99 -9.49 -3.27
CA ALA A 270 -19.15 -9.23 -4.11
C ALA A 270 -18.80 -8.83 -5.56
N TRP A 271 -17.51 -8.65 -5.86
CA TRP A 271 -17.05 -8.34 -7.22
C TRP A 271 -16.99 -9.62 -8.04
N SER A 272 -17.25 -9.55 -9.34
CA SER A 272 -16.91 -10.65 -10.25
C SER A 272 -15.41 -10.71 -10.48
N ASP A 273 -14.91 -11.84 -11.02
CA ASP A 273 -13.50 -11.93 -11.42
C ASP A 273 -13.19 -10.96 -12.55
N ALA A 274 -14.15 -10.76 -13.47
CA ALA A 274 -14.02 -9.77 -14.54
C ALA A 274 -13.90 -8.34 -14.00
N ASP A 275 -14.68 -7.96 -12.96
CA ASP A 275 -14.55 -6.65 -12.31
C ASP A 275 -13.16 -6.47 -11.72
N LEU A 276 -12.63 -7.49 -11.04
CA LEU A 276 -11.29 -7.43 -10.43
C LEU A 276 -10.19 -7.35 -11.48
N ILE A 277 -10.26 -8.19 -12.53
CA ILE A 277 -9.30 -8.16 -13.64
C ILE A 277 -9.32 -6.77 -14.29
N HIS A 278 -10.49 -6.23 -14.56
CA HIS A 278 -10.63 -4.91 -15.19
C HIS A 278 -10.09 -3.81 -14.28
N TYR A 279 -10.43 -3.83 -12.98
CA TYR A 279 -9.93 -2.86 -12.03
C TYR A 279 -8.40 -2.90 -11.88
N LEU A 280 -7.81 -4.09 -11.79
CA LEU A 280 -6.35 -4.22 -11.69
C LEU A 280 -5.65 -3.81 -13.00
N SER A 281 -6.25 -4.07 -14.16
CA SER A 281 -5.64 -3.79 -15.46
C SER A 281 -5.73 -2.33 -15.88
N ILE A 282 -6.85 -1.65 -15.59
CA ILE A 282 -7.10 -0.27 -16.06
C ILE A 282 -7.52 0.70 -14.95
N GLY A 283 -7.61 0.21 -13.70
CA GLY A 283 -7.95 1.02 -12.53
C GLY A 283 -9.43 1.39 -12.42
N HIS A 284 -10.33 0.74 -13.16
CA HIS A 284 -11.76 0.99 -13.09
C HIS A 284 -12.58 -0.29 -13.22
N ALA A 285 -13.68 -0.35 -12.49
CA ALA A 285 -14.71 -1.36 -12.68
C ALA A 285 -16.09 -0.72 -12.46
N ASP A 286 -17.00 -0.95 -13.42
CA ASP A 286 -18.34 -0.36 -13.42
C ASP A 286 -19.13 -0.71 -12.15
N GLY A 287 -19.65 0.31 -11.48
CA GLY A 287 -20.38 0.15 -10.21
C GLY A 287 -19.54 -0.32 -9.03
N ARG A 288 -18.20 -0.29 -9.15
CA ARG A 288 -17.24 -0.65 -8.08
C ARG A 288 -16.35 0.50 -7.70
N GLY A 289 -15.77 1.20 -8.67
CA GLY A 289 -14.97 2.38 -8.45
C GLY A 289 -13.82 2.57 -9.40
N THR A 290 -13.12 3.67 -9.19
CA THR A 290 -11.91 4.05 -9.92
C THR A 290 -10.75 4.16 -8.94
N ALA A 291 -9.60 3.62 -9.31
CA ALA A 291 -8.36 3.77 -8.57
C ALA A 291 -7.91 5.24 -8.60
N SER A 292 -7.48 5.76 -7.46
CA SER A 292 -7.00 7.12 -7.31
C SER A 292 -5.88 7.18 -6.27
N GLY A 293 -5.12 8.27 -6.24
CA GLY A 293 -3.97 8.42 -5.37
C GLY A 293 -2.99 7.25 -5.53
N PRO A 294 -2.40 6.72 -4.44
CA PRO A 294 -1.39 5.66 -4.52
C PRO A 294 -1.84 4.39 -5.26
N MET A 295 -3.15 4.04 -5.18
CA MET A 295 -3.66 2.90 -5.96
C MET A 295 -3.75 3.22 -7.46
N GLY A 296 -4.01 4.49 -7.82
CA GLY A 296 -3.96 4.98 -9.19
C GLY A 296 -2.56 4.83 -9.77
N GLU A 297 -1.54 5.30 -9.04
CA GLU A 297 -0.13 5.15 -9.41
C GLU A 297 0.28 3.69 -9.58
N ALA A 298 -0.10 2.81 -8.63
CA ALA A 298 0.19 1.38 -8.71
C ALA A 298 -0.43 0.74 -9.97
N VAL A 299 -1.62 1.16 -10.38
CA VAL A 299 -2.21 0.66 -11.63
C VAL A 299 -1.48 1.25 -12.84
N ASP A 300 -1.26 2.56 -12.89
CA ASP A 300 -0.70 3.22 -14.07
C ASP A 300 0.75 2.81 -14.35
N GLU A 301 1.57 2.69 -13.29
CA GLU A 301 3.00 2.45 -13.42
C GLU A 301 3.41 0.97 -13.31
N SER A 302 2.53 0.13 -12.76
CA SER A 302 2.81 -1.30 -12.54
C SER A 302 1.74 -2.21 -13.16
N LEU A 303 0.58 -2.33 -12.53
CA LEU A 303 -0.42 -3.35 -12.83
C LEU A 303 -0.92 -3.35 -14.28
N SER A 304 -1.10 -2.17 -14.90
CA SER A 304 -1.53 -2.04 -16.30
C SER A 304 -0.50 -2.58 -17.31
N HIS A 305 0.75 -2.72 -16.88
CA HIS A 305 1.84 -3.26 -17.69
C HIS A 305 2.00 -4.77 -17.58
N LEU A 306 1.27 -5.41 -16.65
CA LEU A 306 1.34 -6.85 -16.45
C LEU A 306 0.60 -7.62 -17.56
N LYS A 307 1.04 -8.84 -17.79
CA LYS A 307 0.36 -9.74 -18.71
C LYS A 307 -1.01 -10.13 -18.16
N PRO A 308 -2.03 -10.29 -19.02
CA PRO A 308 -3.37 -10.69 -18.58
C PRO A 308 -3.39 -11.98 -17.75
N SER A 309 -2.49 -12.92 -18.07
CA SER A 309 -2.32 -14.16 -17.31
C SER A 309 -1.86 -13.90 -15.85
N ASP A 310 -1.00 -12.90 -15.63
CA ASP A 310 -0.53 -12.54 -14.30
C ASP A 310 -1.61 -11.81 -13.49
N ILE A 311 -2.37 -10.91 -14.11
CA ILE A 311 -3.54 -10.28 -13.48
C ILE A 311 -4.58 -11.34 -13.07
N SER A 312 -4.90 -12.29 -13.97
CA SER A 312 -5.80 -13.41 -13.65
C SER A 312 -5.29 -14.24 -12.48
N ALA A 313 -4.01 -14.56 -12.48
CA ALA A 313 -3.38 -15.33 -11.40
C ALA A 313 -3.50 -14.62 -10.04
N MET A 314 -3.30 -13.30 -9.98
CA MET A 314 -3.51 -12.53 -8.75
C MET A 314 -4.96 -12.59 -8.27
N VAL A 315 -5.94 -12.52 -9.17
CA VAL A 315 -7.36 -12.66 -8.82
C VAL A 315 -7.64 -14.03 -8.23
N VAL A 316 -7.13 -15.11 -8.85
CA VAL A 316 -7.25 -16.48 -8.33
C VAL A 316 -6.67 -16.58 -6.91
N TYR A 317 -5.52 -15.98 -6.66
CA TYR A 317 -4.92 -15.94 -5.33
C TYR A 317 -5.79 -15.16 -4.33
N LEU A 318 -6.18 -13.92 -4.65
CA LEU A 318 -6.98 -13.07 -3.76
C LEU A 318 -8.34 -13.68 -3.40
N ARG A 319 -8.94 -14.48 -4.30
CA ARG A 319 -10.17 -15.23 -4.00
C ARG A 319 -9.99 -16.31 -2.94
N SER A 320 -8.78 -16.79 -2.75
CA SER A 320 -8.46 -17.88 -1.83
C SER A 320 -7.96 -17.44 -0.46
N VAL A 321 -7.64 -16.16 -0.27
CA VAL A 321 -7.16 -15.67 1.02
C VAL A 321 -8.24 -15.69 2.09
N ALA A 322 -7.84 -15.68 3.36
CA ALA A 322 -8.79 -15.71 4.46
C ALA A 322 -9.69 -14.46 4.43
N ARG A 323 -10.98 -14.67 4.61
CA ARG A 323 -11.95 -13.57 4.76
C ARG A 323 -11.71 -12.84 6.08
N VAL A 324 -11.57 -11.54 6.01
CA VAL A 324 -11.49 -10.65 7.16
C VAL A 324 -12.53 -9.54 6.96
N ALA A 325 -13.52 -9.46 7.84
CA ALA A 325 -14.50 -8.38 7.80
C ALA A 325 -13.91 -7.09 8.39
N THR A 326 -14.17 -5.96 7.74
CA THR A 326 -13.85 -4.62 8.25
C THR A 326 -15.15 -3.99 8.75
N ALA A 327 -15.29 -3.90 10.07
CA ALA A 327 -16.58 -3.62 10.74
C ALA A 327 -17.17 -2.23 10.41
N ASP A 328 -16.33 -1.25 10.09
CA ASP A 328 -16.71 0.12 9.79
C ASP A 328 -17.03 0.38 8.31
N LEU A 329 -16.95 -0.64 7.45
CA LEU A 329 -17.25 -0.53 6.03
C LEU A 329 -18.58 -1.23 5.70
N PRO A 330 -19.66 -0.47 5.41
CA PRO A 330 -20.94 -1.04 4.98
C PRO A 330 -20.84 -1.62 3.56
N GLU A 331 -21.77 -2.47 3.19
CA GLU A 331 -21.95 -2.88 1.79
C GLU A 331 -22.29 -1.66 0.94
N PRO A 332 -21.61 -1.44 -0.21
CA PRO A 332 -21.83 -0.27 -1.04
C PRO A 332 -23.25 -0.19 -1.61
N LYS A 333 -23.81 1.02 -1.61
CA LYS A 333 -25.04 1.33 -2.32
C LYS A 333 -24.73 1.41 -3.82
N THR A 334 -25.38 0.57 -4.60
CA THR A 334 -25.16 0.47 -6.05
C THR A 334 -26.25 1.15 -6.88
N ASN A 335 -27.39 1.49 -6.28
CA ASN A 335 -28.47 2.15 -6.98
C ASN A 335 -28.16 3.64 -7.17
N PRO A 336 -28.38 4.21 -8.37
CA PRO A 336 -28.26 5.63 -8.61
C PRO A 336 -29.14 6.46 -7.66
N ALA A 337 -28.70 7.67 -7.34
CA ALA A 337 -29.51 8.64 -6.62
C ALA A 337 -30.62 9.19 -7.54
N PRO A 338 -31.68 9.80 -6.97
CA PRO A 338 -32.74 10.46 -7.77
C PRO A 338 -32.13 11.54 -8.70
N SER A 339 -32.72 11.70 -9.89
CA SER A 339 -32.25 12.69 -10.88
C SER A 339 -32.54 14.14 -10.47
N SER A 340 -33.52 14.35 -9.61
CA SER A 340 -33.83 15.69 -9.07
C SER A 340 -32.86 16.07 -7.95
N PRO A 341 -32.25 17.26 -7.98
CA PRO A 341 -31.38 17.75 -6.91
C PRO A 341 -32.10 17.89 -5.55
N ALA A 342 -33.42 18.02 -5.56
CA ALA A 342 -34.25 18.19 -4.36
C ALA A 342 -34.67 16.85 -3.72
N ASP A 343 -34.68 15.76 -4.50
CA ASP A 343 -35.15 14.48 -4.06
C ASP A 343 -34.06 13.62 -3.42
N GLY A 344 -34.43 12.86 -2.41
CA GLY A 344 -33.55 11.85 -1.78
C GLY A 344 -32.55 12.41 -0.78
N MET A 345 -32.64 13.65 -0.36
CA MET A 345 -31.83 14.23 0.68
C MET A 345 -32.55 14.26 2.02
N ALA A 346 -31.83 13.91 3.09
CA ALA A 346 -32.32 14.13 4.45
C ALA A 346 -32.50 15.65 4.69
N ALA A 347 -33.49 16.01 5.50
CA ALA A 347 -33.81 17.40 5.82
C ALA A 347 -32.62 18.22 6.39
N ASN A 348 -31.57 17.54 6.83
CA ASN A 348 -30.35 18.11 7.43
C ASN A 348 -29.13 18.07 6.51
N ALA A 349 -29.32 17.84 5.20
CA ALA A 349 -28.20 17.79 4.28
C ALA A 349 -27.49 19.15 4.18
N ASP A 350 -26.17 19.10 4.16
CA ASP A 350 -25.30 20.27 4.06
C ASP A 350 -25.61 21.08 2.78
N SER A 351 -26.33 22.18 2.95
CA SER A 351 -26.72 23.07 1.83
C SER A 351 -25.52 23.72 1.16
N HIS A 352 -24.42 23.93 1.92
CA HIS A 352 -23.19 24.47 1.38
C HIS A 352 -22.47 23.42 0.51
N GLY A 353 -22.34 22.19 1.01
CA GLY A 353 -21.79 21.07 0.22
C GLY A 353 -22.57 20.81 -1.06
N LYS A 354 -23.92 20.95 -1.02
CA LYS A 354 -24.76 20.88 -2.21
C LYS A 354 -24.39 21.97 -3.22
N ALA A 355 -24.25 23.22 -2.77
CA ALA A 355 -23.91 24.34 -3.65
C ALA A 355 -22.54 24.17 -4.31
N VAL A 356 -21.52 23.69 -3.57
CA VAL A 356 -20.21 23.35 -4.12
C VAL A 356 -20.33 22.23 -5.16
N TYR A 357 -21.06 21.14 -4.85
CA TYR A 357 -21.28 20.05 -5.78
C TYR A 357 -21.96 20.50 -7.07
N GLU A 358 -23.01 21.31 -6.96
CA GLU A 358 -23.75 21.87 -8.08
C GLU A 358 -22.89 22.72 -9.00
N GLY A 359 -22.03 23.56 -8.39
CA GLY A 359 -21.20 24.51 -9.13
C GLY A 359 -19.98 23.89 -9.79
N ALA A 360 -19.39 22.84 -9.21
CA ALA A 360 -18.08 22.32 -9.64
C ALA A 360 -18.04 20.83 -10.01
N CYS A 361 -18.97 20.01 -9.51
CA CYS A 361 -18.86 18.57 -9.59
C CYS A 361 -19.94 17.91 -10.47
N ALA A 362 -21.16 18.43 -10.44
CA ALA A 362 -22.33 17.80 -11.06
C ALA A 362 -22.20 17.67 -12.59
N GLY A 363 -21.43 18.54 -13.25
CA GLY A 363 -21.17 18.48 -14.69
C GLY A 363 -20.52 17.16 -15.13
N CYS A 364 -19.56 16.67 -14.34
CA CYS A 364 -18.85 15.41 -14.62
C CYS A 364 -19.49 14.22 -13.89
N HIS A 365 -19.91 14.38 -12.64
CA HIS A 365 -20.38 13.27 -11.79
C HIS A 365 -21.90 13.01 -11.88
N GLY A 366 -22.66 13.94 -12.49
CA GLY A 366 -24.11 13.83 -12.61
C GLY A 366 -24.86 13.95 -11.30
N TRP A 367 -26.18 14.18 -11.37
CA TRP A 367 -27.07 14.25 -10.18
C TRP A 367 -27.41 12.86 -9.62
N THR A 368 -27.33 11.83 -10.45
CA THR A 368 -27.58 10.45 -10.07
C THR A 368 -26.35 9.77 -9.46
N GLY A 369 -25.17 10.38 -9.58
CA GLY A 369 -23.88 9.76 -9.28
C GLY A 369 -23.38 8.83 -10.38
N VAL A 370 -24.12 8.75 -11.50
CA VAL A 370 -23.65 8.11 -12.74
C VAL A 370 -23.17 9.22 -13.67
N SER A 371 -21.93 9.15 -14.10
CA SER A 371 -21.33 10.18 -14.93
C SER A 371 -21.97 10.21 -16.33
N PRO A 372 -22.34 11.39 -16.83
CA PRO A 372 -22.79 11.54 -18.21
C PRO A 372 -21.63 11.67 -19.22
N VAL A 373 -20.41 11.78 -18.74
CA VAL A 373 -19.23 12.12 -19.56
C VAL A 373 -18.31 10.91 -19.72
N ILE A 374 -17.92 10.27 -18.60
CA ILE A 374 -16.96 9.18 -18.59
C ILE A 374 -17.21 8.23 -17.42
N ALA A 375 -17.09 6.92 -17.65
CA ALA A 375 -17.33 5.89 -16.63
C ALA A 375 -16.48 6.11 -15.37
N PHE A 376 -15.22 6.52 -15.52
CA PHE A 376 -14.28 6.79 -14.42
C PHE A 376 -14.78 7.83 -13.40
N ALA A 377 -15.64 8.75 -13.81
CA ALA A 377 -16.22 9.77 -12.94
C ALA A 377 -17.54 9.33 -12.24
N THR A 378 -17.97 8.07 -12.41
CA THR A 378 -19.16 7.54 -11.72
C THR A 378 -18.89 7.36 -10.23
N LEU A 379 -19.78 7.89 -9.38
CA LEU A 379 -19.70 7.83 -7.92
C LEU A 379 -20.48 6.63 -7.34
N THR A 380 -21.57 6.23 -8.00
CA THR A 380 -22.45 5.16 -7.54
C THR A 380 -21.71 3.84 -7.45
N GLY A 381 -21.84 3.15 -6.31
CA GLY A 381 -21.22 1.85 -6.07
C GLY A 381 -19.75 1.94 -5.60
N THR A 382 -19.11 3.12 -5.67
CA THR A 382 -17.70 3.24 -5.30
C THR A 382 -17.48 3.07 -3.81
N ARG A 383 -16.42 2.37 -3.42
CA ARG A 383 -16.09 2.16 -2.01
C ARG A 383 -15.81 3.49 -1.31
N ALA A 384 -15.13 4.43 -1.96
CA ALA A 384 -14.77 5.73 -1.39
C ALA A 384 -16.00 6.53 -0.94
N VAL A 385 -17.06 6.54 -1.76
CA VAL A 385 -18.32 7.24 -1.45
C VAL A 385 -19.12 6.51 -0.36
N ASN A 386 -18.90 5.21 -0.21
CA ASN A 386 -19.56 4.37 0.80
C ASN A 386 -18.68 4.18 2.07
N ASP A 387 -17.60 4.94 2.20
CA ASP A 387 -16.75 4.97 3.39
C ASP A 387 -17.22 6.11 4.31
N PRO A 388 -17.71 5.80 5.53
CA PRO A 388 -18.20 6.83 6.46
C PRO A 388 -17.11 7.78 6.96
N THR A 389 -15.82 7.48 6.75
CA THR A 389 -14.74 8.43 7.06
C THR A 389 -14.58 9.52 6.01
N ALA A 390 -15.00 9.28 4.76
CA ALA A 390 -14.81 10.13 3.58
C ALA A 390 -13.35 10.52 3.28
N ASN A 391 -12.36 9.81 3.86
CA ASN A 391 -10.95 10.15 3.68
C ASN A 391 -10.57 10.21 2.19
N ASN A 392 -10.88 9.15 1.44
CA ASN A 392 -10.51 9.10 0.01
C ASN A 392 -11.31 10.11 -0.83
N VAL A 393 -12.57 10.40 -0.46
CA VAL A 393 -13.34 11.45 -1.13
C VAL A 393 -12.65 12.81 -0.94
N ALA A 394 -12.26 13.14 0.29
CA ALA A 394 -11.55 14.39 0.57
C ALA A 394 -10.17 14.44 -0.13
N GLN A 395 -9.40 13.35 -0.09
CA GLN A 395 -8.10 13.30 -0.74
C GLN A 395 -8.20 13.50 -2.26
N VAL A 396 -9.19 12.87 -2.92
CA VAL A 396 -9.41 13.05 -4.36
C VAL A 396 -9.83 14.49 -4.67
N ILE A 397 -10.62 15.14 -3.82
CA ILE A 397 -10.98 16.55 -4.00
C ILE A 397 -9.74 17.44 -3.82
N ILE A 398 -8.91 17.17 -2.80
CA ILE A 398 -7.71 17.96 -2.53
C ILE A 398 -6.69 17.85 -3.67
N ARG A 399 -6.40 16.62 -4.11
CA ARG A 399 -5.25 16.32 -4.99
C ARG A 399 -5.60 16.09 -6.45
N GLY A 400 -6.89 15.95 -6.75
CA GLY A 400 -7.34 15.47 -8.04
C GLY A 400 -7.11 13.96 -8.21
N ALA A 401 -7.34 13.48 -9.42
CA ALA A 401 -7.04 12.12 -9.83
C ALA A 401 -6.70 12.12 -11.32
N GLN A 402 -5.55 11.59 -11.67
CA GLN A 402 -5.12 11.40 -13.05
C GLN A 402 -5.08 9.91 -13.36
N ARG A 403 -5.58 9.55 -14.53
CA ARG A 403 -5.56 8.17 -15.03
C ARG A 403 -4.99 8.17 -16.45
N HIS A 404 -3.96 7.40 -16.66
CA HIS A 404 -3.37 7.21 -17.98
C HIS A 404 -3.94 5.94 -18.59
N THR A 405 -4.83 6.11 -19.57
CA THR A 405 -5.44 4.98 -20.28
C THR A 405 -4.90 4.88 -21.70
N ALA A 406 -5.13 3.75 -22.36
CA ALA A 406 -4.76 3.58 -23.77
C ALA A 406 -5.44 4.60 -24.70
N ASN A 407 -6.54 5.24 -24.28
CA ASN A 407 -7.31 6.22 -25.03
C ASN A 407 -6.94 7.68 -24.69
N GLY A 408 -6.01 7.89 -23.78
CA GLY A 408 -5.60 9.21 -23.29
C GLY A 408 -5.60 9.33 -21.78
N ALA A 409 -5.41 10.54 -21.29
CA ALA A 409 -5.50 10.83 -19.86
C ALA A 409 -6.92 11.28 -19.49
N ASP A 410 -7.45 10.70 -18.45
CA ASP A 410 -8.68 11.13 -17.79
C ASP A 410 -8.32 11.83 -16.48
N ASP A 411 -8.77 13.06 -16.32
CA ASP A 411 -8.30 13.94 -15.25
C ASP A 411 -9.47 14.54 -14.46
N MET A 412 -9.42 14.37 -13.14
CA MET A 412 -10.17 15.16 -12.19
C MET A 412 -9.24 16.23 -11.62
N PRO A 413 -9.48 17.51 -11.84
CA PRO A 413 -8.58 18.56 -11.36
C PRO A 413 -8.49 18.57 -9.83
N ALA A 414 -7.33 18.96 -9.31
CA ALA A 414 -7.14 19.23 -7.89
C ALA A 414 -7.88 20.50 -7.47
N PHE A 415 -8.64 20.41 -6.40
CA PHE A 415 -9.38 21.54 -5.83
C PHE A 415 -8.78 22.04 -4.51
N GLY A 416 -7.65 21.49 -4.09
CA GLY A 416 -7.01 21.83 -2.82
C GLY A 416 -6.69 23.32 -2.68
N ASP A 417 -6.24 23.96 -3.74
CA ASP A 417 -5.94 25.40 -3.73
C ASP A 417 -7.17 26.28 -3.98
N ALA A 418 -8.23 25.71 -4.59
CA ALA A 418 -9.44 26.45 -4.96
C ALA A 418 -10.47 26.51 -3.83
N TYR A 419 -10.51 25.49 -2.96
CA TYR A 419 -11.48 25.37 -1.88
C TYR A 419 -10.84 25.31 -0.51
N SER A 420 -11.47 25.97 0.45
CA SER A 420 -11.12 25.90 1.88
C SER A 420 -11.41 24.50 2.45
N ASP A 421 -10.79 24.18 3.58
CA ASP A 421 -11.05 22.93 4.30
C ASP A 421 -12.53 22.79 4.70
N ALA A 422 -13.24 23.90 4.94
CA ALA A 422 -14.66 23.91 5.24
C ALA A 422 -15.51 23.49 4.02
N GLU A 423 -15.19 24.01 2.84
CA GLU A 423 -15.88 23.65 1.59
C GLU A 423 -15.63 22.22 1.21
N ILE A 424 -14.38 21.74 1.36
CA ILE A 424 -14.02 20.35 1.10
C ILE A 424 -14.75 19.41 2.06
N ALA A 425 -14.79 19.72 3.36
CA ALA A 425 -15.55 18.93 4.34
C ALA A 425 -17.04 18.88 3.98
N SER A 426 -17.64 20.03 3.64
CA SER A 426 -19.06 20.15 3.28
C SER A 426 -19.38 19.32 2.03
N VAL A 427 -18.60 19.46 0.96
CA VAL A 427 -18.89 18.70 -0.28
C VAL A 427 -18.64 17.21 -0.13
N ALA A 428 -17.62 16.78 0.63
CA ALA A 428 -17.36 15.37 0.91
C ALA A 428 -18.51 14.73 1.72
N ASN A 429 -19.02 15.45 2.75
CA ASN A 429 -20.18 15.02 3.52
C ASN A 429 -21.45 14.95 2.64
N TYR A 430 -21.65 15.92 1.76
CA TYR A 430 -22.75 15.91 0.80
C TYR A 430 -22.67 14.70 -0.14
N VAL A 431 -21.52 14.44 -0.74
CA VAL A 431 -21.30 13.32 -1.68
C VAL A 431 -21.60 11.96 -1.03
N THR A 432 -21.07 11.74 0.17
CA THR A 432 -21.30 10.48 0.90
C THR A 432 -22.75 10.34 1.36
N ALA A 433 -23.41 11.42 1.78
CA ALA A 433 -24.82 11.39 2.17
C ALA A 433 -25.75 11.14 0.98
N ARG A 434 -25.42 11.68 -0.18
CA ARG A 434 -26.27 11.54 -1.37
C ARG A 434 -26.10 10.21 -2.09
N PHE A 435 -24.86 9.78 -2.29
CA PHE A 435 -24.53 8.65 -3.15
C PHE A 435 -24.13 7.40 -2.36
N GLY A 436 -23.72 7.54 -1.10
CA GLY A 436 -23.34 6.44 -0.22
C GLY A 436 -24.50 5.84 0.57
N VAL A 437 -24.20 4.81 1.35
CA VAL A 437 -25.11 4.16 2.30
C VAL A 437 -25.35 5.06 3.52
N THR A 438 -24.26 5.66 4.02
CA THR A 438 -24.27 6.50 5.23
C THR A 438 -23.47 7.77 4.95
N GLY A 439 -24.04 8.93 5.24
CA GLY A 439 -23.29 10.19 5.16
C GLY A 439 -22.13 10.21 6.17
N SER A 440 -21.02 10.84 5.78
CA SER A 440 -19.89 11.07 6.66
C SER A 440 -20.09 12.28 7.57
N GLN A 441 -19.24 12.41 8.57
CA GLN A 441 -19.13 13.54 9.49
C GLN A 441 -17.70 14.12 9.44
N LEU A 442 -17.17 14.29 8.23
CA LEU A 442 -15.83 14.83 8.03
C LEU A 442 -15.76 16.25 8.56
N THR A 443 -14.76 16.54 9.40
CA THR A 443 -14.58 17.85 10.03
C THR A 443 -13.53 18.68 9.29
N VAL A 444 -13.61 20.01 9.44
CA VAL A 444 -12.61 20.95 8.90
C VAL A 444 -11.19 20.61 9.40
N ALA A 445 -11.06 20.30 10.70
CA ALA A 445 -9.76 19.92 11.28
C ALA A 445 -9.19 18.63 10.66
N HIS A 446 -10.05 17.67 10.31
CA HIS A 446 -9.61 16.44 9.65
C HIS A 446 -9.17 16.71 8.20
N VAL A 447 -9.87 17.57 7.46
CA VAL A 447 -9.43 17.99 6.11
C VAL A 447 -8.07 18.68 6.16
N ALA A 448 -7.85 19.58 7.14
CA ALA A 448 -6.54 20.20 7.35
C ALA A 448 -5.43 19.16 7.61
N GLN A 449 -5.73 18.10 8.39
CA GLN A 449 -4.79 16.99 8.60
C GLN A 449 -4.50 16.22 7.31
N LEU A 450 -5.52 15.93 6.49
CA LEU A 450 -5.35 15.23 5.21
C LEU A 450 -4.50 16.04 4.24
N ARG A 451 -4.71 17.36 4.20
CA ARG A 451 -3.91 18.28 3.37
C ARG A 451 -2.44 18.33 3.79
N ALA A 452 -2.16 18.23 5.09
CA ALA A 452 -0.80 18.28 5.64
C ALA A 452 0.00 16.97 5.46
N GLN A 453 -0.62 15.92 4.92
CA GLN A 453 0.02 14.61 4.69
C GLN A 453 0.65 14.48 3.27
N ASP A 454 1.04 15.62 2.70
CA ASP A 454 1.83 15.71 1.46
C ASP A 454 3.27 15.35 1.65
#